data_e7e0352e4a64e9fc63ec50af406c4076
#
_entry.id   e7e0352e4a64e9fc63ec50af406c4076
#
_cell.length_a   1.000
_cell.length_b   1.000
_cell.length_c   1.000
_cell.angle_alpha   90.00
_cell.angle_beta   90.00
_cell.angle_gamma   90.00
#
_symmetry.space_group_name_H-M   'P 1'
#
loop_
_entity.id
_entity.type
_entity.pdbx_description
1 polymer ?
#
loop_
_entity_poly.entity_id
_entity_poly.type
_entity_poly.pdbx_seq_one_letter_code
_entity_poly.pdbx_strand_id
1 'polypeptide(L)'
;MQEYDLSQWVLFFFLYSFLGWIWESCYVSVRKHRWVNRGFMHGPMLPLYGSGAMVVLIVTIPVRDNILLVFLMGMIGATILEYFTGITMERLFHVRYWDYRNLKFNVRGYICPLASLCWGAFSILMVKVVHIPFEHMVLLIPVTIADILAFVLTIAAAVDFTQSFNEAMDMKRILVQLEASKEQIQKMQERLKDASEEMQDRLKDASEGVQERLKRASEGVQERLEDSYLLYEERKEMKAAEKQTRKELYLAKIEEQRRERKEQLTQLSEKVEAMLRTVRLENEAQESESKGNWRKELAQMRSNILSERKKLGSRTDRNYVNAMRQLRRNPTAVSDKFKNAMEELKKNAEVK
;
A
#
# COMPACT_ATOMS: atom_id res chain seq x y z
N MET A 1 -34.01 -28.79 14.47
CA MET A 1 -33.01 -27.84 13.96
C MET A 1 -33.71 -26.50 13.85
N GLN A 2 -33.17 -25.45 14.47
CA GLN A 2 -33.78 -24.13 14.34
C GLN A 2 -33.41 -23.62 12.95
N GLU A 3 -34.40 -23.47 12.07
CA GLU A 3 -34.19 -22.94 10.74
C GLU A 3 -34.33 -21.43 10.83
N TYR A 4 -33.27 -20.70 10.47
CA TYR A 4 -33.30 -19.25 10.39
C TYR A 4 -33.72 -18.82 9.00
N ASP A 5 -34.50 -17.76 8.91
CA ASP A 5 -34.82 -17.07 7.67
C ASP A 5 -33.59 -16.38 7.10
N LEU A 6 -33.60 -16.13 5.79
CA LEU A 6 -32.48 -15.47 5.10
C LEU A 6 -32.13 -14.11 5.73
N SER A 7 -33.15 -13.32 6.11
CA SER A 7 -32.96 -12.03 6.78
C SER A 7 -32.26 -12.16 8.12
N GLN A 8 -32.59 -13.20 8.90
CA GLN A 8 -31.91 -13.46 10.17
C GLN A 8 -30.44 -13.84 9.98
N TRP A 9 -30.13 -14.66 8.98
CA TRP A 9 -28.73 -14.93 8.59
C TRP A 9 -27.97 -13.65 8.21
N VAL A 10 -28.58 -12.78 7.43
CA VAL A 10 -28.01 -11.49 7.05
C VAL A 10 -27.81 -10.59 8.28
N LEU A 11 -28.75 -10.55 9.21
CA LEU A 11 -28.61 -9.80 10.47
C LEU A 11 -27.47 -10.36 11.33
N PHE A 12 -27.32 -11.68 11.44
CA PHE A 12 -26.17 -12.28 12.13
C PHE A 12 -24.86 -11.90 11.47
N PHE A 13 -24.79 -11.92 10.13
CA PHE A 13 -23.59 -11.49 9.39
C PHE A 13 -23.21 -10.04 9.75
N PHE A 14 -24.15 -9.11 9.76
CA PHE A 14 -23.87 -7.71 10.11
C PHE A 14 -23.47 -7.56 11.56
N LEU A 15 -24.18 -8.24 12.46
CA LEU A 15 -23.88 -8.21 13.89
C LEU A 15 -22.46 -8.69 14.18
N TYR A 16 -22.06 -9.84 13.64
CA TYR A 16 -20.73 -10.37 13.84
C TYR A 16 -19.64 -9.59 13.09
N SER A 17 -19.97 -8.99 11.96
CA SER A 17 -19.07 -8.04 11.29
C SER A 17 -18.81 -6.81 12.17
N PHE A 18 -19.82 -6.31 12.86
CA PHE A 18 -19.70 -5.18 13.78
C PHE A 18 -18.91 -5.55 15.05
N LEU A 19 -19.20 -6.69 15.67
CA LEU A 19 -18.45 -7.18 16.83
C LEU A 19 -16.96 -7.42 16.50
N GLY A 20 -16.68 -8.01 15.35
CA GLY A 20 -15.33 -8.18 14.85
C GLY A 20 -14.61 -6.85 14.64
N TRP A 21 -15.32 -5.84 14.14
CA TRP A 21 -14.79 -4.49 13.99
C TRP A 21 -14.43 -3.85 15.33
N ILE A 22 -15.30 -3.98 16.35
CA ILE A 22 -15.02 -3.50 17.71
C ILE A 22 -13.73 -4.15 18.22
N TRP A 23 -13.66 -5.48 18.16
CA TRP A 23 -12.51 -6.25 18.63
C TRP A 23 -11.19 -5.82 17.98
N GLU A 24 -11.16 -5.85 16.66
CA GLU A 24 -9.95 -5.48 15.89
C GLU A 24 -9.55 -4.02 16.04
N SER A 25 -10.52 -3.12 16.04
CA SER A 25 -10.26 -1.69 16.19
C SER A 25 -9.73 -1.37 17.58
N CYS A 26 -10.27 -1.98 18.63
CA CYS A 26 -9.75 -1.85 19.99
C CYS A 26 -8.33 -2.43 20.10
N TYR A 27 -8.13 -3.66 19.63
CA TYR A 27 -6.81 -4.31 19.66
C TYR A 27 -5.73 -3.49 18.96
N VAL A 28 -6.00 -3.06 17.73
CA VAL A 28 -5.02 -2.27 16.94
C VAL A 28 -4.82 -0.88 17.53
N SER A 29 -5.87 -0.25 18.06
CA SER A 29 -5.79 1.08 18.68
C SER A 29 -4.94 1.07 19.94
N VAL A 30 -5.09 0.07 20.81
CA VAL A 30 -4.25 -0.13 21.99
C VAL A 30 -2.79 -0.33 21.60
N ARG A 31 -2.53 -1.21 20.61
CA ARG A 31 -1.18 -1.51 20.16
C ARG A 31 -0.48 -0.32 19.48
N LYS A 32 -1.24 0.54 18.81
CA LYS A 32 -0.72 1.73 18.09
C LYS A 32 -0.80 3.01 18.91
N HIS A 33 -1.32 2.96 20.15
CA HIS A 33 -1.54 4.12 21.03
C HIS A 33 -2.30 5.26 20.36
N ARG A 34 -3.22 4.93 19.43
CA ARG A 34 -4.09 5.89 18.75
C ARG A 34 -5.33 5.17 18.22
N TRP A 35 -6.43 5.91 18.07
CA TRP A 35 -7.63 5.33 17.46
C TRP A 35 -7.38 4.94 16.00
N VAL A 36 -7.67 3.68 15.67
CA VAL A 36 -7.61 3.14 14.30
C VAL A 36 -8.96 2.51 13.99
N ASN A 37 -9.66 3.07 13.01
CA ASN A 37 -10.83 2.40 12.41
C ASN A 37 -10.29 1.26 11.54
N ARG A 38 -10.21 0.06 12.12
CA ARG A 38 -9.59 -1.11 11.48
C ARG A 38 -10.56 -1.73 10.47
N GLY A 39 -10.02 -2.10 9.31
CA GLY A 39 -10.73 -2.91 8.33
C GLY A 39 -10.62 -2.41 6.90
N PHE A 40 -11.19 -3.21 6.01
CA PHE A 40 -11.24 -2.90 4.58
C PHE A 40 -12.25 -1.78 4.30
N MET A 41 -13.40 -1.80 4.97
CA MET A 41 -14.51 -0.87 4.80
C MET A 41 -14.35 0.41 5.63
N HIS A 42 -15.12 1.46 5.30
CA HIS A 42 -15.13 2.72 6.05
C HIS A 42 -16.00 2.61 7.30
N GLY A 43 -17.14 1.95 7.14
CA GLY A 43 -18.09 1.73 8.22
C GLY A 43 -17.57 0.79 9.30
N PRO A 44 -18.26 0.73 10.43
CA PRO A 44 -17.87 -0.08 11.58
C PRO A 44 -18.20 -1.56 11.34
N MET A 45 -17.56 -2.17 10.34
CA MET A 45 -17.79 -3.58 10.03
C MET A 45 -16.56 -4.24 9.40
N LEU A 46 -16.36 -5.51 9.76
CA LEU A 46 -15.35 -6.40 9.19
C LEU A 46 -16.06 -7.60 8.53
N PRO A 47 -16.30 -7.58 7.22
CA PRO A 47 -16.99 -8.67 6.53
C PRO A 47 -16.33 -10.04 6.71
N LEU A 48 -15.01 -10.09 6.88
CA LEU A 48 -14.28 -11.33 7.14
C LEU A 48 -14.76 -12.00 8.45
N TYR A 49 -14.99 -11.21 9.52
CA TYR A 49 -15.50 -11.73 10.79
C TYR A 49 -16.95 -12.18 10.68
N GLY A 50 -17.79 -11.41 9.99
CA GLY A 50 -19.15 -11.82 9.69
C GLY A 50 -19.22 -13.10 8.88
N SER A 51 -18.43 -13.19 7.79
CA SER A 51 -18.35 -14.42 6.98
C SER A 51 -17.78 -15.59 7.78
N GLY A 52 -16.76 -15.35 8.62
CA GLY A 52 -16.21 -16.35 9.52
C GLY A 52 -17.24 -16.89 10.49
N ALA A 53 -18.02 -15.99 11.11
CA ALA A 53 -19.13 -16.36 11.99
C ALA A 53 -20.20 -17.19 11.26
N MET A 54 -20.57 -16.80 10.04
CA MET A 54 -21.52 -17.58 9.23
C MET A 54 -21.00 -18.99 8.94
N VAL A 55 -19.75 -19.12 8.49
CA VAL A 55 -19.12 -20.42 8.23
C VAL A 55 -19.09 -21.25 9.51
N VAL A 56 -18.65 -20.68 10.64
CA VAL A 56 -18.60 -21.40 11.93
C VAL A 56 -19.99 -21.86 12.33
N LEU A 57 -21.01 -21.01 12.28
CA LEU A 57 -22.39 -21.40 12.63
C LEU A 57 -22.91 -22.53 11.74
N ILE A 58 -22.75 -22.41 10.42
CA ILE A 58 -23.23 -23.41 9.46
C ILE A 58 -22.60 -24.77 9.74
N VAL A 59 -21.28 -24.83 10.00
CA VAL A 59 -20.58 -26.12 10.20
C VAL A 59 -20.74 -26.65 11.63
N THR A 60 -21.08 -25.82 12.62
CA THR A 60 -21.11 -26.24 14.04
C THR A 60 -22.51 -26.41 14.60
N ILE A 61 -23.57 -25.79 14.04
CA ILE A 61 -24.95 -25.99 14.49
C ILE A 61 -25.36 -27.48 14.56
N PRO A 62 -25.03 -28.33 13.55
CA PRO A 62 -25.39 -29.75 13.60
C PRO A 62 -24.71 -30.54 14.73
N VAL A 63 -23.58 -30.05 15.21
CA VAL A 63 -22.71 -30.73 16.19
C VAL A 63 -22.54 -29.91 17.47
N ARG A 64 -23.39 -28.94 17.70
CA ARG A 64 -23.25 -27.96 18.79
C ARG A 64 -23.15 -28.58 20.18
N ASP A 65 -23.67 -29.79 20.37
CA ASP A 65 -23.66 -30.48 21.67
C ASP A 65 -22.27 -31.08 22.00
N ASN A 66 -21.45 -31.32 21.01
CA ASN A 66 -20.09 -31.84 21.17
C ASN A 66 -19.04 -30.73 21.03
N ILE A 67 -18.46 -30.30 22.16
CA ILE A 67 -17.51 -29.19 22.21
C ILE A 67 -16.26 -29.43 21.37
N LEU A 68 -15.80 -30.70 21.27
CA LEU A 68 -14.64 -31.08 20.47
C LEU A 68 -14.95 -30.93 18.97
N LEU A 69 -16.15 -31.34 18.55
CA LEU A 69 -16.56 -31.19 17.15
C LEU A 69 -16.78 -29.72 16.80
N VAL A 70 -17.33 -28.91 17.71
CA VAL A 70 -17.43 -27.45 17.52
C VAL A 70 -16.05 -26.85 17.33
N PHE A 71 -15.09 -27.22 18.17
CA PHE A 71 -13.70 -26.76 18.02
C PHE A 71 -13.10 -27.14 16.66
N LEU A 72 -13.17 -28.42 16.29
CA LEU A 72 -12.53 -28.93 15.07
C LEU A 72 -13.21 -28.37 13.80
N MET A 73 -14.52 -28.42 13.73
CA MET A 73 -15.27 -27.94 12.55
C MET A 73 -15.12 -26.42 12.39
N GLY A 74 -15.22 -25.67 13.49
CA GLY A 74 -15.02 -24.24 13.47
C GLY A 74 -13.59 -23.84 13.10
N MET A 75 -12.58 -24.53 13.63
CA MET A 75 -11.19 -24.35 13.27
C MET A 75 -10.97 -24.56 11.78
N ILE A 76 -11.44 -25.69 11.24
CA ILE A 76 -11.26 -26.02 9.81
C ILE A 76 -12.00 -25.01 8.92
N GLY A 77 -13.27 -24.75 9.19
CA GLY A 77 -14.10 -23.85 8.40
C GLY A 77 -13.52 -22.42 8.35
N ALA A 78 -13.17 -21.87 9.51
CA ALA A 78 -12.59 -20.54 9.60
C ALA A 78 -11.23 -20.45 8.93
N THR A 79 -10.37 -21.49 9.09
CA THR A 79 -9.04 -21.52 8.44
C THR A 79 -9.14 -21.58 6.92
N ILE A 80 -10.09 -22.35 6.39
CA ILE A 80 -10.33 -22.41 4.94
C ILE A 80 -10.77 -21.03 4.44
N LEU A 81 -11.70 -20.38 5.10
CA LEU A 81 -12.18 -19.04 4.73
C LEU A 81 -11.03 -18.03 4.77
N GLU A 82 -10.24 -18.03 5.85
CA GLU A 82 -9.10 -17.12 6.03
C GLU A 82 -8.08 -17.29 4.89
N TYR A 83 -7.75 -18.53 4.53
CA TYR A 83 -6.83 -18.84 3.43
C TYR A 83 -7.32 -18.32 2.08
N PHE A 84 -8.56 -18.61 1.72
CA PHE A 84 -9.13 -18.15 0.45
C PHE A 84 -9.27 -16.63 0.40
N THR A 85 -9.67 -15.99 1.50
CA THR A 85 -9.75 -14.53 1.59
C THR A 85 -8.37 -13.90 1.43
N GLY A 86 -7.35 -14.43 2.11
CA GLY A 86 -5.98 -13.93 2.01
C GLY A 86 -5.44 -13.97 0.58
N ILE A 87 -5.60 -15.11 -0.10
CA ILE A 87 -5.18 -15.27 -1.51
C ILE A 87 -5.96 -14.30 -2.41
N THR A 88 -7.27 -14.20 -2.24
CA THR A 88 -8.12 -13.35 -3.09
C THR A 88 -7.73 -11.88 -2.95
N MET A 89 -7.56 -11.40 -1.72
CA MET A 89 -7.16 -10.02 -1.45
C MET A 89 -5.79 -9.71 -2.05
N GLU A 90 -4.82 -10.61 -1.90
CA GLU A 90 -3.49 -10.39 -2.49
C GLU A 90 -3.50 -10.43 -4.02
N ARG A 91 -4.25 -11.34 -4.63
CA ARG A 91 -4.39 -11.40 -6.11
C ARG A 91 -5.06 -10.14 -6.66
N LEU A 92 -6.10 -9.65 -6.01
CA LEU A 92 -6.84 -8.48 -6.45
C LEU A 92 -6.05 -7.18 -6.26
N PHE A 93 -5.50 -6.97 -5.07
CA PHE A 93 -4.94 -5.68 -4.67
C PHE A 93 -3.40 -5.66 -4.62
N HIS A 94 -2.73 -6.83 -4.75
CA HIS A 94 -1.30 -7.02 -4.53
C HIS A 94 -0.85 -6.59 -3.12
N VAL A 95 -1.76 -6.68 -2.16
CA VAL A 95 -1.56 -6.29 -0.77
C VAL A 95 -2.13 -7.36 0.15
N ARG A 96 -1.38 -7.74 1.17
CA ARG A 96 -1.82 -8.59 2.28
C ARG A 96 -2.24 -7.72 3.44
N TYR A 97 -3.39 -7.95 3.99
CA TYR A 97 -3.93 -7.22 5.14
C TYR A 97 -3.45 -7.79 6.48
N TRP A 98 -2.98 -9.05 6.49
CA TRP A 98 -2.27 -9.73 7.57
C TRP A 98 -1.15 -10.59 7.00
N ASP A 99 -0.16 -10.93 7.84
CA ASP A 99 1.00 -11.70 7.43
C ASP A 99 1.53 -12.54 8.59
N TYR A 100 1.40 -13.86 8.46
CA TYR A 100 1.89 -14.83 9.45
C TYR A 100 3.26 -15.41 9.12
N ARG A 101 4.01 -14.87 8.18
CA ARG A 101 5.33 -15.43 7.79
C ARG A 101 6.31 -15.52 8.93
N ASN A 102 6.18 -14.68 9.94
CA ASN A 102 7.02 -14.71 11.14
C ASN A 102 6.64 -15.83 12.13
N LEU A 103 5.53 -16.54 11.90
CA LEU A 103 5.07 -17.64 12.74
C LEU A 103 5.46 -18.99 12.13
N LYS A 104 5.80 -19.95 13.02
CA LYS A 104 6.20 -21.31 12.59
C LYS A 104 5.04 -22.04 11.90
N PHE A 105 5.37 -22.88 10.90
CA PHE A 105 4.43 -23.69 10.13
C PHE A 105 3.33 -22.90 9.40
N ASN A 106 3.59 -21.62 9.08
CA ASN A 106 2.66 -20.88 8.27
C ASN A 106 2.59 -21.39 6.82
N VAL A 107 1.44 -21.27 6.19
CA VAL A 107 1.24 -21.61 4.78
C VAL A 107 1.21 -20.31 3.98
N ARG A 108 2.33 -20.01 3.34
CA ARG A 108 2.54 -18.79 2.53
C ARG A 108 2.19 -17.48 3.26
N GLY A 109 2.18 -17.47 4.59
CA GLY A 109 1.83 -16.33 5.41
C GLY A 109 0.33 -16.00 5.51
N TYR A 110 -0.55 -16.78 4.86
CA TYR A 110 -2.01 -16.55 4.92
C TYR A 110 -2.63 -17.15 6.17
N ILE A 111 -2.18 -18.33 6.59
CA ILE A 111 -2.65 -19.07 7.75
C ILE A 111 -1.47 -19.65 8.53
N CYS A 112 -1.67 -19.94 9.81
CA CYS A 112 -0.71 -20.66 10.64
C CYS A 112 -1.44 -21.48 11.71
N PRO A 113 -0.83 -22.57 12.25
CA PRO A 113 -1.48 -23.44 13.24
C PRO A 113 -1.95 -22.68 14.47
N LEU A 114 -1.19 -21.69 14.94
CA LEU A 114 -1.58 -20.90 16.10
C LEU A 114 -2.87 -20.10 15.83
N ALA A 115 -2.99 -19.44 14.68
CA ALA A 115 -4.21 -18.74 14.29
C ALA A 115 -5.38 -19.71 14.13
N SER A 116 -5.16 -20.88 13.53
CA SER A 116 -6.19 -21.91 13.38
C SER A 116 -6.69 -22.42 14.74
N LEU A 117 -5.81 -22.68 15.70
CA LEU A 117 -6.20 -23.05 17.06
C LEU A 117 -6.99 -21.96 17.76
N CYS A 118 -6.61 -20.69 17.56
CA CYS A 118 -7.39 -19.54 18.05
C CYS A 118 -8.79 -19.52 17.45
N TRP A 119 -8.93 -19.79 16.16
CA TRP A 119 -10.25 -19.92 15.51
C TRP A 119 -11.09 -21.03 16.11
N GLY A 120 -10.51 -22.18 16.42
CA GLY A 120 -11.19 -23.28 17.10
C GLY A 120 -11.71 -22.88 18.50
N ALA A 121 -10.86 -22.25 19.31
CA ALA A 121 -11.25 -21.74 20.63
C ALA A 121 -12.34 -20.66 20.53
N PHE A 122 -12.18 -19.76 19.54
CA PHE A 122 -13.17 -18.71 19.29
C PHE A 122 -14.53 -19.27 18.83
N SER A 123 -14.52 -20.36 18.08
CA SER A 123 -15.74 -21.07 17.67
C SER A 123 -16.53 -21.63 18.86
N ILE A 124 -15.85 -22.19 19.86
CA ILE A 124 -16.50 -22.61 21.11
C ILE A 124 -17.13 -21.41 21.81
N LEU A 125 -16.35 -20.35 22.03
CA LEU A 125 -16.81 -19.13 22.68
C LEU A 125 -18.04 -18.55 21.95
N MET A 126 -17.94 -18.48 20.62
CA MET A 126 -19.00 -17.95 19.77
C MET A 126 -20.28 -18.77 19.91
N VAL A 127 -20.22 -20.09 19.71
CA VAL A 127 -21.42 -20.96 19.66
C VAL A 127 -22.07 -21.14 21.05
N LYS A 128 -21.24 -21.26 22.11
CA LYS A 128 -21.74 -21.60 23.45
C LYS A 128 -22.04 -20.36 24.31
N VAL A 129 -21.44 -19.22 24.00
CA VAL A 129 -21.59 -18.02 24.85
C VAL A 129 -22.17 -16.86 24.06
N VAL A 130 -21.51 -16.45 22.97
CA VAL A 130 -21.84 -15.21 22.27
C VAL A 130 -23.13 -15.35 21.44
N HIS A 131 -23.29 -16.48 20.72
CA HIS A 131 -24.43 -16.65 19.82
C HIS A 131 -25.75 -16.73 20.55
N ILE A 132 -25.81 -17.34 21.73
CA ILE A 132 -27.06 -17.56 22.48
C ILE A 132 -27.85 -16.26 22.73
N PRO A 133 -27.28 -15.20 23.33
CA PRO A 133 -28.02 -13.95 23.54
C PRO A 133 -28.35 -13.23 22.23
N PHE A 134 -27.47 -13.29 21.24
CA PHE A 134 -27.70 -12.64 19.94
C PHE A 134 -28.73 -13.39 19.08
N GLU A 135 -28.75 -14.72 19.14
CA GLU A 135 -29.79 -15.54 18.56
C GLU A 135 -31.16 -15.12 19.13
N HIS A 136 -31.27 -15.09 20.47
CA HIS A 136 -32.49 -14.68 21.11
C HIS A 136 -32.95 -13.26 20.71
N MET A 137 -32.01 -12.32 20.68
CA MET A 137 -32.27 -10.94 20.27
C MET A 137 -32.80 -10.84 18.83
N VAL A 138 -32.15 -11.55 17.87
CA VAL A 138 -32.57 -11.52 16.47
C VAL A 138 -33.91 -12.23 16.25
N LEU A 139 -34.19 -13.33 16.97
CA LEU A 139 -35.46 -14.06 16.88
C LEU A 139 -36.63 -13.31 17.48
N LEU A 140 -36.39 -12.34 18.38
CA LEU A 140 -37.46 -11.44 18.90
C LEU A 140 -37.89 -10.40 17.85
N ILE A 141 -37.10 -10.17 16.80
CA ILE A 141 -37.45 -9.21 15.75
C ILE A 141 -38.51 -9.83 14.82
N PRO A 142 -39.67 -9.20 14.62
CA PRO A 142 -40.63 -9.66 13.62
C PRO A 142 -40.01 -9.81 12.25
N VAL A 143 -40.29 -10.88 11.51
CA VAL A 143 -39.66 -11.22 10.22
C VAL A 143 -39.72 -10.05 9.24
N THR A 144 -40.84 -9.36 9.12
CA THR A 144 -40.99 -8.19 8.25
C THR A 144 -40.00 -7.06 8.60
N ILE A 145 -39.76 -6.83 9.90
CA ILE A 145 -38.76 -5.82 10.34
C ILE A 145 -37.35 -6.33 10.07
N ALA A 146 -37.09 -7.61 10.29
CA ALA A 146 -35.82 -8.24 9.98
C ALA A 146 -35.48 -8.13 8.48
N ASP A 147 -36.46 -8.33 7.60
CA ASP A 147 -36.31 -8.18 6.13
C ASP A 147 -35.95 -6.75 5.77
N ILE A 148 -36.64 -5.76 6.30
CA ILE A 148 -36.36 -4.34 6.03
C ILE A 148 -34.97 -3.96 6.54
N LEU A 149 -34.61 -4.35 7.76
CA LEU A 149 -33.30 -4.08 8.35
C LEU A 149 -32.19 -4.74 7.53
N ALA A 150 -32.33 -6.02 7.17
CA ALA A 150 -31.38 -6.76 6.35
C ALA A 150 -31.19 -6.09 4.99
N PHE A 151 -32.27 -5.65 4.35
CA PHE A 151 -32.24 -4.95 3.07
C PHE A 151 -31.49 -3.61 3.16
N VAL A 152 -31.83 -2.77 4.13
CA VAL A 152 -31.20 -1.45 4.33
C VAL A 152 -29.71 -1.61 4.65
N LEU A 153 -29.36 -2.53 5.55
CA LEU A 153 -27.95 -2.79 5.91
C LEU A 153 -27.17 -3.33 4.71
N THR A 154 -27.79 -4.18 3.89
CA THR A 154 -27.13 -4.71 2.67
C THR A 154 -26.85 -3.61 1.66
N ILE A 155 -27.79 -2.68 1.43
CA ILE A 155 -27.55 -1.53 0.55
C ILE A 155 -26.43 -0.65 1.09
N ALA A 156 -26.46 -0.30 2.38
CA ALA A 156 -25.42 0.50 3.01
C ALA A 156 -24.04 -0.16 2.91
N ALA A 157 -23.97 -1.47 3.17
CA ALA A 157 -22.75 -2.24 3.04
C ALA A 157 -22.26 -2.33 1.59
N ALA A 158 -23.14 -2.48 0.62
CA ALA A 158 -22.77 -2.51 -0.80
C ALA A 158 -22.17 -1.18 -1.27
N VAL A 159 -22.72 -0.06 -0.84
CA VAL A 159 -22.18 1.28 -1.12
C VAL A 159 -20.80 1.45 -0.52
N ASP A 160 -20.65 1.13 0.78
CA ASP A 160 -19.36 1.25 1.47
C ASP A 160 -18.32 0.29 0.89
N PHE A 161 -18.71 -0.96 0.60
CA PHE A 161 -17.82 -1.94 -0.05
C PHE A 161 -17.31 -1.44 -1.39
N THR A 162 -18.19 -0.88 -2.23
CA THR A 162 -17.81 -0.33 -3.54
C THR A 162 -16.81 0.80 -3.41
N GLN A 163 -17.03 1.72 -2.45
CA GLN A 163 -16.08 2.81 -2.21
C GLN A 163 -14.73 2.29 -1.72
N SER A 164 -14.73 1.37 -0.76
CA SER A 164 -13.53 0.76 -0.19
C SER A 164 -12.76 -0.08 -1.21
N PHE A 165 -13.47 -0.77 -2.10
CA PHE A 165 -12.89 -1.51 -3.21
C PHE A 165 -12.16 -0.57 -4.18
N ASN A 166 -12.79 0.54 -4.56
CA ASN A 166 -12.19 1.55 -5.42
C ASN A 166 -10.93 2.16 -4.77
N GLU A 167 -10.96 2.44 -3.46
CA GLU A 167 -9.76 2.93 -2.74
C GLU A 167 -8.62 1.90 -2.72
N ALA A 168 -8.93 0.62 -2.55
CA ALA A 168 -7.94 -0.45 -2.61
C ALA A 168 -7.36 -0.62 -4.02
N MET A 169 -8.18 -0.46 -5.06
CA MET A 169 -7.72 -0.44 -6.45
C MET A 169 -6.85 0.79 -6.76
N ASP A 170 -7.18 1.96 -6.21
CA ASP A 170 -6.35 3.15 -6.32
C ASP A 170 -5.00 2.95 -5.62
N MET A 171 -4.98 2.30 -4.46
CA MET A 171 -3.74 1.91 -3.78
C MET A 171 -2.88 0.99 -4.65
N LYS A 172 -3.47 -0.04 -5.26
CA LYS A 172 -2.77 -0.92 -6.22
C LYS A 172 -2.17 -0.12 -7.38
N ARG A 173 -2.94 0.79 -7.98
CA ARG A 173 -2.46 1.65 -9.08
C ARG A 173 -1.28 2.51 -8.66
N ILE A 174 -1.34 3.12 -7.49
CA ILE A 174 -0.24 3.93 -6.94
C ILE A 174 1.00 3.07 -6.70
N LEU A 175 0.88 1.88 -6.12
CA LEU A 175 2.01 0.96 -5.91
C LEU A 175 2.69 0.60 -7.24
N VAL A 176 1.92 0.23 -8.26
CA VAL A 176 2.44 -0.08 -9.61
C VAL A 176 3.16 1.12 -10.21
N GLN A 177 2.58 2.31 -10.11
CA GLN A 177 3.18 3.53 -10.67
C GLN A 177 4.45 3.96 -9.94
N LEU A 178 4.49 3.82 -8.61
CA LEU A 178 5.67 4.15 -7.82
C LEU A 178 6.84 3.23 -8.18
N GLU A 179 6.60 1.93 -8.27
CA GLU A 179 7.63 0.95 -8.63
C GLU A 179 8.16 1.17 -10.04
N ALA A 180 7.26 1.33 -11.03
CA ALA A 180 7.63 1.61 -12.41
C ALA A 180 8.47 2.91 -12.54
N SER A 181 8.08 3.97 -11.81
CA SER A 181 8.85 5.22 -11.84
C SER A 181 10.24 5.07 -11.21
N LYS A 182 10.36 4.28 -10.11
CA LYS A 182 11.67 4.01 -9.49
C LYS A 182 12.57 3.22 -10.42
N GLU A 183 12.05 2.16 -11.03
CA GLU A 183 12.80 1.34 -11.99
C GLU A 183 13.31 2.17 -13.19
N GLN A 184 12.46 3.05 -13.72
CA GLN A 184 12.85 3.93 -14.82
C GLN A 184 13.95 4.92 -14.41
N ILE A 185 13.83 5.52 -13.22
CA ILE A 185 14.85 6.44 -12.70
C ILE A 185 16.17 5.69 -12.49
N GLN A 186 16.15 4.50 -11.92
CA GLN A 186 17.35 3.69 -11.70
C GLN A 186 18.03 3.32 -13.03
N LYS A 187 17.27 2.82 -14.01
CA LYS A 187 17.79 2.52 -15.36
C LYS A 187 18.40 3.75 -16.04
N MET A 188 17.77 4.92 -15.86
CA MET A 188 18.33 6.18 -16.40
C MET A 188 19.62 6.57 -15.68
N GLN A 189 19.72 6.36 -14.36
CA GLN A 189 20.93 6.64 -13.60
C GLN A 189 22.09 5.72 -14.00
N GLU A 190 21.82 4.40 -14.16
CA GLU A 190 22.81 3.43 -14.62
C GLU A 190 23.35 3.78 -16.01
N ARG A 191 22.45 4.04 -16.97
CA ARG A 191 22.85 4.44 -18.32
C ARG A 191 23.64 5.74 -18.36
N LEU A 192 23.29 6.72 -17.49
CA LEU A 192 24.05 7.96 -17.38
C LEU A 192 25.44 7.74 -16.78
N LYS A 193 25.56 6.79 -15.85
CA LYS A 193 26.85 6.42 -15.26
C LYS A 193 27.76 5.80 -16.33
N ASP A 194 27.24 4.79 -17.05
CA ASP A 194 27.97 4.11 -18.13
C ASP A 194 28.39 5.11 -19.22
N ALA A 195 27.47 6.00 -19.62
CA ALA A 195 27.73 7.06 -20.57
C ALA A 195 28.80 8.05 -20.09
N SER A 196 28.80 8.36 -18.79
CA SER A 196 29.78 9.24 -18.16
C SER A 196 31.18 8.60 -18.13
N GLU A 197 31.24 7.31 -17.78
CA GLU A 197 32.54 6.55 -17.77
C GLU A 197 33.14 6.44 -19.17
N GLU A 198 32.31 6.08 -20.16
CA GLU A 198 32.78 6.00 -21.57
C GLU A 198 33.23 7.37 -22.13
N MET A 199 32.51 8.45 -21.77
CA MET A 199 32.88 9.80 -22.14
C MET A 199 34.20 10.20 -21.45
N GLN A 200 34.39 9.82 -20.19
CA GLN A 200 35.62 10.13 -19.43
C GLN A 200 36.84 9.40 -19.98
N ASP A 201 36.68 8.15 -20.45
CA ASP A 201 37.75 7.39 -21.10
C ASP A 201 38.11 7.98 -22.45
N ARG A 202 37.15 8.43 -23.25
CA ARG A 202 37.39 9.12 -24.52
C ARG A 202 38.02 10.50 -24.36
N LEU A 203 37.75 11.19 -23.24
CA LEU A 203 38.33 12.49 -22.93
C LEU A 203 39.74 12.39 -22.37
N LYS A 204 40.12 11.26 -21.73
CA LYS A 204 41.52 10.99 -21.35
C LYS A 204 42.44 10.92 -22.54
N ASP A 205 41.95 10.42 -23.69
CA ASP A 205 42.67 10.33 -24.92
C ASP A 205 42.79 11.66 -25.70
N ALA A 206 41.95 12.66 -25.31
CA ALA A 206 41.80 13.93 -26.02
C ALA A 206 42.15 15.16 -25.17
N SER A 207 43.40 15.27 -24.69
CA SER A 207 44.02 16.47 -24.08
C SER A 207 43.65 16.87 -22.62
N GLU A 208 44.70 17.12 -21.81
CA GLU A 208 44.67 17.51 -20.38
C GLU A 208 43.83 18.76 -20.05
N GLY A 209 43.59 19.64 -20.99
CA GLY A 209 42.85 20.88 -20.79
C GLY A 209 41.34 20.73 -20.63
N VAL A 210 40.74 19.62 -21.10
CA VAL A 210 39.30 19.33 -20.99
C VAL A 210 38.99 18.61 -19.66
N GLN A 211 39.98 17.85 -19.15
CA GLN A 211 39.89 17.16 -17.86
C GLN A 211 39.70 18.14 -16.68
N GLU A 212 40.41 19.27 -16.70
CA GLU A 212 40.32 20.28 -15.65
C GLU A 212 38.95 21.01 -15.61
N ARG A 213 38.33 21.22 -16.79
CA ARG A 213 36.99 21.79 -16.90
C ARG A 213 35.91 20.83 -16.46
N LEU A 214 36.05 19.53 -16.72
CA LEU A 214 35.11 18.49 -16.27
C LEU A 214 35.23 18.24 -14.77
N LYS A 215 36.40 18.28 -14.19
CA LYS A 215 36.63 18.16 -12.77
C LYS A 215 35.97 19.31 -12.01
N ARG A 216 36.11 20.55 -12.46
CA ARG A 216 35.43 21.74 -11.89
C ARG A 216 33.89 21.66 -12.02
N ALA A 217 33.37 21.09 -13.12
CA ALA A 217 31.93 20.89 -13.30
C ALA A 217 31.37 19.79 -12.39
N SER A 218 32.14 18.71 -12.13
CA SER A 218 31.74 17.64 -11.23
C SER A 218 31.82 18.03 -9.75
N GLU A 219 32.85 18.81 -9.37
CA GLU A 219 33.01 19.34 -8.01
C GLU A 219 31.88 20.35 -7.68
N GLY A 220 31.51 21.23 -8.60
CA GLY A 220 30.40 22.16 -8.42
C GLY A 220 28.99 21.49 -8.32
N VAL A 221 28.84 20.30 -8.87
CA VAL A 221 27.61 19.50 -8.72
C VAL A 221 27.58 18.74 -7.38
N GLN A 222 28.75 18.29 -6.91
CA GLN A 222 28.88 17.59 -5.64
C GLN A 222 28.68 18.54 -4.45
N GLU A 223 29.24 19.77 -4.52
CA GLU A 223 29.05 20.83 -3.53
C GLU A 223 27.57 21.25 -3.41
N ARG A 224 26.86 21.38 -4.53
CA ARG A 224 25.40 21.68 -4.51
C ARG A 224 24.53 20.54 -4.00
N LEU A 225 24.99 19.28 -4.08
CA LEU A 225 24.30 18.12 -3.49
C LEU A 225 24.49 18.08 -1.97
N GLU A 226 25.68 18.42 -1.46
CA GLU A 226 25.94 18.51 -0.02
C GLU A 226 25.18 19.66 0.64
N ASP A 227 25.14 20.84 -0.01
CA ASP A 227 24.36 21.99 0.48
C ASP A 227 22.85 21.71 0.51
N SER A 228 22.35 20.96 -0.46
CA SER A 228 20.92 20.57 -0.46
C SER A 228 20.57 19.56 0.65
N TYR A 229 21.54 18.74 1.07
CA TYR A 229 21.40 17.77 2.15
C TYR A 229 21.43 18.45 3.53
N LEU A 230 22.30 19.43 3.72
CA LEU A 230 22.39 20.24 4.96
C LEU A 230 21.14 21.09 5.17
N LEU A 231 20.61 21.71 4.11
CA LEU A 231 19.34 22.46 4.15
C LEU A 231 18.11 21.56 4.43
N TYR A 232 18.21 20.26 4.16
CA TYR A 232 17.16 19.30 4.49
C TYR A 232 17.15 18.95 5.99
N GLU A 233 18.31 18.80 6.61
CA GLU A 233 18.46 18.52 8.04
C GLU A 233 18.01 19.71 8.91
N GLU A 234 18.40 20.93 8.57
CA GLU A 234 17.97 22.14 9.30
C GLU A 234 16.46 22.40 9.26
N ARG A 235 15.80 22.06 8.13
CA ARG A 235 14.33 22.16 8.02
C ARG A 235 13.58 21.12 8.86
N LYS A 236 14.21 20.03 9.20
CA LYS A 236 13.61 18.95 10.00
C LYS A 236 13.45 19.37 11.46
N GLU A 237 14.37 20.16 11.97
CA GLU A 237 14.36 20.63 13.37
C GLU A 237 13.40 21.80 13.61
N MET A 238 13.18 22.68 12.64
CA MET A 238 12.27 23.83 12.77
C MET A 238 10.79 23.48 12.73
N LYS A 239 10.40 22.28 12.28
CA LYS A 239 9.00 21.88 12.07
C LYS A 239 8.32 21.22 13.28
N ALA A 240 8.97 21.20 14.45
CA ALA A 240 8.38 20.64 15.67
C ALA A 240 7.36 21.57 16.36
N ALA A 241 7.15 22.78 15.89
CA ALA A 241 6.51 23.85 16.66
C ALA A 241 5.14 24.35 16.22
N GLU A 242 4.57 23.93 15.09
CA GLU A 242 3.27 24.48 14.66
C GLU A 242 2.18 23.42 14.46
N LYS A 243 1.14 23.55 15.29
CA LYS A 243 -0.14 22.84 15.15
C LYS A 243 -0.92 23.34 13.95
N GLN A 244 -0.63 22.85 12.73
CA GLN A 244 -1.53 23.02 11.59
C GLN A 244 -2.48 21.84 11.42
N THR A 245 -3.67 22.11 10.91
CA THR A 245 -4.72 21.10 10.75
C THR A 245 -4.23 19.87 10.00
N ARG A 246 -4.60 18.71 10.50
CA ARG A 246 -4.18 17.36 10.03
C ARG A 246 -4.25 17.16 8.50
N LYS A 247 -5.08 17.94 7.84
CA LYS A 247 -5.31 17.90 6.39
C LYS A 247 -4.25 18.67 5.60
N GLU A 248 -3.81 19.81 6.10
CA GLU A 248 -2.79 20.65 5.45
C GLU A 248 -1.40 20.05 5.54
N LEU A 249 -1.06 19.47 6.69
CA LEU A 249 0.20 18.73 6.88
C LEU A 249 0.31 17.51 5.95
N TYR A 250 -0.80 16.86 5.70
CA TYR A 250 -0.90 15.71 4.81
C TYR A 250 -0.72 16.10 3.33
N LEU A 251 -1.36 17.21 2.91
CA LEU A 251 -1.21 17.72 1.55
C LEU A 251 0.20 18.27 1.31
N ALA A 252 0.76 18.99 2.27
CA ALA A 252 2.13 19.50 2.21
C ALA A 252 3.17 18.37 2.02
N LYS A 253 2.98 17.23 2.68
CA LYS A 253 3.89 16.09 2.54
C LYS A 253 3.78 15.36 1.19
N ILE A 254 2.58 15.32 0.61
CA ILE A 254 2.38 14.84 -0.76
C ILE A 254 3.11 15.75 -1.75
N GLU A 255 3.02 17.06 -1.54
CA GLU A 255 3.68 18.06 -2.37
C GLU A 255 5.21 17.99 -2.24
N GLU A 256 5.73 17.76 -1.02
CA GLU A 256 7.15 17.59 -0.76
C GLU A 256 7.74 16.39 -1.51
N GLN A 257 7.10 15.23 -1.45
CA GLN A 257 7.54 14.06 -2.22
C GLN A 257 7.45 14.24 -3.74
N ARG A 258 6.44 14.97 -4.20
CA ARG A 258 6.36 15.34 -5.60
C ARG A 258 7.50 16.28 -6.00
N ARG A 259 7.85 17.20 -5.10
CA ARG A 259 8.95 18.13 -5.31
C ARG A 259 10.28 17.41 -5.34
N GLU A 260 10.59 16.54 -4.38
CA GLU A 260 11.82 15.73 -4.37
C GLU A 260 11.97 14.91 -5.64
N ARG A 261 10.90 14.25 -6.10
CA ARG A 261 10.93 13.47 -7.33
C ARG A 261 11.03 14.32 -8.59
N LYS A 262 10.44 15.53 -8.60
CA LYS A 262 10.64 16.50 -9.67
C LYS A 262 12.07 17.03 -9.68
N GLU A 263 12.66 17.28 -8.52
CA GLU A 263 14.06 17.71 -8.38
C GLU A 263 15.04 16.65 -8.89
N GLN A 264 14.85 15.37 -8.52
CA GLN A 264 15.65 14.26 -9.06
C GLN A 264 15.58 14.17 -10.59
N LEU A 265 14.39 14.29 -11.18
CA LEU A 265 14.21 14.30 -12.62
C LEU A 265 14.79 15.57 -13.29
N THR A 266 14.78 16.69 -12.59
CA THR A 266 15.40 17.92 -13.07
C THR A 266 16.91 17.80 -13.10
N GLN A 267 17.54 17.28 -12.03
CA GLN A 267 18.98 17.01 -11.97
C GLN A 267 19.41 16.01 -13.05
N LEU A 268 18.64 14.94 -13.27
CA LEU A 268 18.88 14.01 -14.37
C LEU A 268 18.79 14.68 -15.75
N SER A 269 17.79 15.57 -15.93
CA SER A 269 17.62 16.34 -17.17
C SER A 269 18.81 17.26 -17.43
N GLU A 270 19.29 17.96 -16.38
CA GLU A 270 20.44 18.86 -16.46
C GLU A 270 21.74 18.10 -16.80
N LYS A 271 21.95 16.91 -16.18
CA LYS A 271 23.08 16.04 -16.52
C LYS A 271 23.04 15.58 -17.98
N VAL A 272 21.87 15.17 -18.48
CA VAL A 272 21.69 14.78 -19.89
C VAL A 272 21.94 15.97 -20.83
N GLU A 273 21.47 17.17 -20.46
CA GLU A 273 21.69 18.38 -21.26
C GLU A 273 23.19 18.80 -21.28
N ALA A 274 23.85 18.68 -20.12
CA ALA A 274 25.29 18.93 -20.05
C ALA A 274 26.08 17.97 -20.97
N MET A 275 25.76 16.66 -20.93
CA MET A 275 26.38 15.69 -21.83
C MET A 275 26.08 15.96 -23.32
N LEU A 276 24.84 16.36 -23.64
CA LEU A 276 24.48 16.74 -25.02
C LEU A 276 25.25 17.96 -25.51
N ARG A 277 25.49 18.94 -24.62
CA ARG A 277 26.33 20.13 -24.95
C ARG A 277 27.80 19.75 -25.20
N THR A 278 28.36 18.88 -24.36
CA THR A 278 29.75 18.41 -24.53
C THR A 278 29.92 17.66 -25.85
N VAL A 279 28.98 16.71 -26.13
CA VAL A 279 28.98 15.98 -27.42
C VAL A 279 28.77 16.91 -28.62
N ARG A 280 28.08 18.05 -28.45
CA ARG A 280 27.90 19.04 -29.52
C ARG A 280 29.16 19.87 -29.79
N LEU A 281 29.91 20.22 -28.75
CA LEU A 281 31.17 20.96 -28.88
C LEU A 281 32.28 20.13 -29.50
N GLU A 282 32.33 18.80 -29.26
CA GLU A 282 33.29 17.89 -29.86
C GLU A 282 33.04 17.61 -31.35
N ASN A 283 31.82 17.84 -31.84
CA ASN A 283 31.42 17.53 -33.20
C ASN A 283 31.85 18.57 -34.27
N GLU A 284 32.34 19.73 -33.84
CA GLU A 284 32.93 20.66 -34.78
C GLU A 284 34.34 20.19 -35.25
N ALA A 285 34.86 19.10 -34.64
CA ALA A 285 36.23 18.63 -34.91
C ALA A 285 36.35 17.29 -35.68
N GLN A 286 35.37 16.35 -35.66
CA GLN A 286 35.52 15.07 -36.42
C GLN A 286 34.18 14.29 -36.57
N GLU A 287 33.85 13.89 -37.81
CA GLU A 287 32.74 12.96 -38.13
C GLU A 287 33.14 11.49 -37.85
N SER A 288 32.35 10.80 -37.00
CA SER A 288 32.41 9.36 -36.80
C SER A 288 31.01 8.78 -36.52
N GLU A 289 30.69 7.68 -37.20
CA GLU A 289 29.39 6.99 -37.21
C GLU A 289 28.91 6.53 -35.82
N SER A 290 29.83 6.22 -34.92
CA SER A 290 29.59 5.83 -33.52
C SER A 290 28.93 6.95 -32.69
N LYS A 291 29.17 8.21 -33.03
CA LYS A 291 28.66 9.39 -32.32
C LYS A 291 27.15 9.65 -32.57
N GLY A 292 26.63 9.18 -33.70
CA GLY A 292 25.22 9.31 -34.05
C GLY A 292 24.27 8.50 -33.11
N ASN A 293 24.72 7.36 -32.62
CA ASN A 293 23.95 6.52 -31.70
C ASN A 293 23.82 7.14 -30.30
N TRP A 294 24.89 7.71 -29.78
CA TRP A 294 24.92 8.39 -28.48
C TRP A 294 23.98 9.58 -28.39
N ARG A 295 23.91 10.39 -29.45
CA ARG A 295 22.98 11.51 -29.52
C ARG A 295 21.54 11.04 -29.49
N LYS A 296 21.24 9.96 -30.20
CA LYS A 296 19.88 9.37 -30.19
C LYS A 296 19.52 8.84 -28.81
N GLU A 297 20.44 8.17 -28.12
CA GLU A 297 20.20 7.65 -26.76
C GLU A 297 20.00 8.77 -25.73
N LEU A 298 20.84 9.81 -25.74
CA LEU A 298 20.66 10.96 -24.85
C LEU A 298 19.37 11.73 -25.14
N ALA A 299 19.00 11.90 -26.42
CA ALA A 299 17.72 12.49 -26.78
C ALA A 299 16.55 11.65 -26.32
N GLN A 300 16.65 10.32 -26.40
CA GLN A 300 15.64 9.39 -25.91
C GLN A 300 15.53 9.46 -24.38
N MET A 301 16.66 9.51 -23.66
CA MET A 301 16.66 9.69 -22.19
C MET A 301 15.98 11.00 -21.79
N ARG A 302 16.30 12.12 -22.47
CA ARG A 302 15.65 13.40 -22.25
C ARG A 302 14.13 13.32 -22.44
N SER A 303 13.69 12.67 -23.53
CA SER A 303 12.26 12.46 -23.80
C SER A 303 11.59 11.66 -22.70
N ASN A 304 12.25 10.58 -22.23
CA ASN A 304 11.74 9.74 -21.14
C ASN A 304 11.62 10.52 -19.81
N ILE A 305 12.62 11.31 -19.45
CA ILE A 305 12.61 12.17 -18.26
C ILE A 305 11.47 13.18 -18.32
N LEU A 306 11.28 13.84 -19.47
CA LEU A 306 10.19 14.80 -19.65
C LEU A 306 8.82 14.12 -19.57
N SER A 307 8.68 12.90 -20.12
CA SER A 307 7.48 12.08 -20.01
C SER A 307 7.15 11.73 -18.56
N GLU A 308 8.15 11.31 -17.77
CA GLU A 308 7.97 11.00 -16.34
C GLU A 308 7.62 12.24 -15.52
N ARG A 309 8.25 13.40 -15.78
CA ARG A 309 7.86 14.68 -15.16
C ARG A 309 6.40 15.03 -15.44
N LYS A 310 5.93 14.81 -16.68
CA LYS A 310 4.53 15.06 -17.07
C LYS A 310 3.58 14.10 -16.34
N LYS A 311 3.91 12.81 -16.23
CA LYS A 311 3.12 11.82 -15.49
C LYS A 311 3.02 12.17 -14.00
N LEU A 312 4.10 12.64 -13.37
CA LEU A 312 4.08 13.10 -11.98
C LEU A 312 3.18 14.32 -11.79
N GLY A 313 3.17 15.23 -12.76
CA GLY A 313 2.29 16.40 -12.75
C GLY A 313 0.81 16.10 -12.94
N SER A 314 0.49 14.99 -13.66
CA SER A 314 -0.89 14.58 -13.95
C SER A 314 -1.48 13.59 -12.93
N ARG A 315 -0.70 13.11 -11.94
CA ARG A 315 -1.23 12.26 -10.86
C ARG A 315 -2.27 13.03 -10.07
N THR A 316 -3.50 12.53 -10.11
CA THR A 316 -4.58 13.09 -9.32
C THR A 316 -4.31 12.81 -7.84
N ASP A 317 -4.30 13.84 -7.02
CA ASP A 317 -4.13 13.74 -5.56
C ASP A 317 -5.14 12.78 -4.93
N ARG A 318 -6.30 12.62 -5.58
CA ARG A 318 -7.39 11.74 -5.13
C ARG A 318 -6.96 10.28 -4.96
N ASN A 319 -6.28 9.69 -5.97
CA ASN A 319 -5.86 8.28 -5.90
C ASN A 319 -4.84 8.06 -4.79
N TYR A 320 -3.92 9.01 -4.60
CA TYR A 320 -2.95 8.96 -3.52
C TYR A 320 -3.63 9.10 -2.15
N VAL A 321 -4.57 10.03 -2.01
CA VAL A 321 -5.38 10.21 -0.79
C VAL A 321 -6.13 8.92 -0.45
N ASN A 322 -6.73 8.27 -1.44
CA ASN A 322 -7.45 7.02 -1.27
C ASN A 322 -6.51 5.88 -0.83
N ALA A 323 -5.35 5.75 -1.46
CA ALA A 323 -4.32 4.78 -1.05
C ALA A 323 -3.90 4.98 0.41
N MET A 324 -3.70 6.23 0.82
CA MET A 324 -3.32 6.56 2.19
C MET A 324 -4.44 6.28 3.21
N ARG A 325 -5.71 6.47 2.83
CA ARG A 325 -6.85 6.09 3.69
C ARG A 325 -6.88 4.59 3.95
N GLN A 326 -6.68 3.78 2.91
CA GLN A 326 -6.59 2.32 3.05
C GLN A 326 -5.44 1.90 3.96
N LEU A 327 -4.26 2.49 3.81
CA LEU A 327 -3.11 2.18 4.67
C LEU A 327 -3.31 2.60 6.13
N ARG A 328 -3.98 3.71 6.38
CA ARG A 328 -4.29 4.14 7.76
C ARG A 328 -5.25 3.19 8.46
N ARG A 329 -6.22 2.64 7.75
CA ARG A 329 -7.13 1.60 8.27
C ARG A 329 -6.42 0.25 8.43
N ASN A 330 -5.42 -0.02 7.58
CA ASN A 330 -4.71 -1.29 7.55
C ASN A 330 -3.18 -1.10 7.69
N PRO A 331 -2.68 -0.61 8.86
CA PRO A 331 -1.25 -0.27 9.03
C PRO A 331 -0.31 -1.49 8.95
N THR A 332 -0.85 -2.69 9.13
CA THR A 332 -0.09 -3.96 9.03
C THR A 332 -0.01 -4.51 7.60
N ALA A 333 -0.74 -3.92 6.64
CA ALA A 333 -0.75 -4.38 5.25
C ALA A 333 0.66 -4.40 4.64
N VAL A 334 1.00 -5.43 3.89
CA VAL A 334 2.29 -5.60 3.21
C VAL A 334 2.08 -5.95 1.74
N SER A 335 3.07 -5.69 0.90
CA SER A 335 3.08 -6.11 -0.50
C SER A 335 4.42 -6.75 -0.82
N ASP A 336 4.41 -7.99 -1.28
CA ASP A 336 5.63 -8.67 -1.71
C ASP A 336 6.07 -8.17 -3.09
N LYS A 337 5.11 -7.96 -3.97
CA LYS A 337 5.36 -7.51 -5.33
C LYS A 337 5.88 -6.06 -5.40
N PHE A 338 5.47 -5.19 -4.47
CA PHE A 338 5.79 -3.76 -4.45
C PHE A 338 6.35 -3.34 -3.09
N LYS A 339 7.33 -4.10 -2.58
CA LYS A 339 7.87 -3.93 -1.23
C LYS A 339 8.39 -2.51 -0.98
N ASN A 340 9.24 -2.01 -1.87
CA ASN A 340 9.83 -0.67 -1.73
C ASN A 340 8.79 0.45 -1.81
N ALA A 341 7.85 0.36 -2.76
CA ALA A 341 6.76 1.32 -2.90
C ALA A 341 5.82 1.30 -1.68
N MET A 342 5.55 0.11 -1.12
CA MET A 342 4.73 -0.05 0.06
C MET A 342 5.40 0.55 1.31
N GLU A 343 6.70 0.35 1.50
CA GLU A 343 7.45 0.94 2.60
C GLU A 343 7.47 2.47 2.53
N GLU A 344 7.64 3.03 1.35
CA GLU A 344 7.55 4.48 1.11
C GLU A 344 6.17 5.03 1.47
N LEU A 345 5.10 4.38 1.02
CA LEU A 345 3.73 4.78 1.35
C LEU A 345 3.44 4.68 2.85
N LYS A 346 3.95 3.64 3.53
CA LYS A 346 3.78 3.47 4.98
C LYS A 346 4.47 4.57 5.78
N LYS A 347 5.73 4.90 5.45
CA LYS A 347 6.44 6.02 6.08
C LYS A 347 5.61 7.31 6.03
N ASN A 348 4.92 7.53 4.91
CA ASN A 348 4.06 8.69 4.72
C ASN A 348 2.71 8.59 5.46
N ALA A 349 2.19 7.37 5.65
CA ALA A 349 0.96 7.14 6.40
C ALA A 349 1.14 7.29 7.93
N GLU A 350 2.34 7.01 8.46
CA GLU A 350 2.66 7.04 9.89
C GLU A 350 3.01 8.44 10.41
N VAL A 351 3.33 9.37 9.52
CA VAL A 351 3.58 10.75 9.92
C VAL A 351 2.26 11.40 10.32
N LYS A 352 2.19 11.74 11.61
CA LYS A 352 1.04 12.35 12.28
C LYS A 352 0.75 13.75 11.78
#